data_fcc10d48d34ce12924300d998a32562c
#
_entry.id   fcc10d48d34ce12924300d998a32562c
#
_cell.length_a   1.000
_cell.length_b   1.000
_cell.length_c   1.000
_cell.angle_alpha   90.00
_cell.angle_beta   90.00
_cell.angle_gamma   90.00
#
_symmetry.space_group_name_H-M   'P 1'
#
loop_
_entity.id
_entity.type
_entity.pdbx_description
1 polymer ?
#
loop_
_entity_poly.entity_id
_entity_poly.type
_entity_poly.pdbx_seq_one_letter_code
_entity_poly.pdbx_strand_id
1 'polypeptide(L)'
;VLLSGPIEVLNYSYFQSDFPSTFRTAMEIRDEIESRGWKRVVAFQTRNPMHRAHEELCRMAMSDLNADGILIHMLLGKLKAGDIPADVRDDSIRTMVDHYFPENTVMVTGYGFDMLYAGPREAVLHAVFRQNAGCTELIVGRDHAGVGDYYGGFDAQTIFDKRVPKGALEIDIYRADHTAYSKKLDRVVMMKDAPDHSKEDFVLLSGTAVREMLGQGIAPPPEFSRPEVAKIL
;
A
#
# COMPACT_ATOMS: atom_id res chain seq x y z
N VAL A 1 -9.35 -15.54 -26.22
CA VAL A 1 -8.32 -16.30 -26.96
C VAL A 1 -6.99 -16.05 -26.27
N LEU A 2 -6.28 -17.11 -25.89
CA LEU A 2 -4.93 -17.03 -25.35
C LEU A 2 -3.95 -17.40 -26.47
N LEU A 3 -2.90 -16.60 -26.61
CA LEU A 3 -1.81 -16.84 -27.54
C LEU A 3 -0.54 -17.18 -26.75
N SER A 4 0.22 -18.16 -27.22
CA SER A 4 1.47 -18.58 -26.61
C SER A 4 2.48 -18.90 -27.71
N GLY A 5 3.74 -18.52 -27.50
CA GLY A 5 4.82 -18.78 -28.46
C GLY A 5 6.04 -17.92 -28.18
N PRO A 6 7.08 -18.01 -28.99
CA PRO A 6 8.20 -17.07 -28.95
C PRO A 6 7.70 -15.64 -29.17
N ILE A 7 8.25 -14.71 -28.41
CA ILE A 7 7.91 -13.28 -28.48
C ILE A 7 9.16 -12.46 -28.76
N GLU A 8 8.98 -11.32 -29.40
CA GLU A 8 9.99 -10.25 -29.52
C GLU A 8 9.43 -9.01 -28.84
N VAL A 9 10.20 -8.40 -27.94
CA VAL A 9 9.82 -7.16 -27.26
C VAL A 9 10.22 -5.99 -28.15
N LEU A 10 9.23 -5.32 -28.74
CA LEU A 10 9.48 -4.18 -29.64
C LEU A 10 9.68 -2.86 -28.87
N ASN A 11 8.99 -2.68 -27.76
CA ASN A 11 9.09 -1.50 -26.91
C ASN A 11 9.01 -1.89 -25.44
N TYR A 12 9.78 -1.21 -24.60
CA TYR A 12 9.60 -1.27 -23.16
C TYR A 12 8.41 -0.41 -22.72
N SER A 13 7.88 -0.69 -21.54
CA SER A 13 6.84 0.13 -20.95
C SER A 13 7.37 1.56 -20.65
N TYR A 14 6.51 2.56 -20.74
CA TYR A 14 6.85 3.95 -20.47
C TYR A 14 7.25 4.24 -19.01
N PHE A 15 6.97 3.32 -18.09
CA PHE A 15 7.23 3.53 -16.66
C PHE A 15 8.69 3.80 -16.35
N GLN A 16 9.62 3.17 -17.05
CA GLN A 16 11.06 3.41 -16.84
C GLN A 16 11.48 4.82 -17.28
N SER A 17 10.92 5.32 -18.37
CA SER A 17 11.21 6.66 -18.88
C SER A 17 10.52 7.76 -18.09
N ASP A 18 9.26 7.54 -17.70
CA ASP A 18 8.45 8.55 -17.04
C ASP A 18 8.71 8.63 -15.52
N PHE A 19 9.16 7.52 -14.91
CA PHE A 19 9.42 7.42 -13.47
C PHE A 19 10.80 6.81 -13.15
N PRO A 20 11.90 7.36 -13.68
CA PRO A 20 13.24 6.75 -13.59
C PRO A 20 13.76 6.62 -12.15
N SER A 21 13.33 7.51 -11.26
CA SER A 21 13.73 7.49 -9.83
C SER A 21 12.88 6.58 -8.95
N THR A 22 11.70 6.19 -9.43
CA THR A 22 10.69 5.51 -8.59
C THR A 22 10.38 4.10 -9.10
N PHE A 23 10.26 3.92 -10.43
CA PHE A 23 9.98 2.61 -11.01
C PHE A 23 11.17 1.66 -10.81
N ARG A 24 10.86 0.43 -10.38
CA ARG A 24 11.82 -0.68 -10.35
C ARG A 24 11.17 -1.97 -10.78
N THR A 25 11.95 -2.80 -11.46
CA THR A 25 11.57 -4.18 -11.78
C THR A 25 11.60 -5.06 -10.53
N ALA A 26 10.91 -6.20 -10.61
CA ALA A 26 10.95 -7.19 -9.52
C ALA A 26 12.38 -7.68 -9.22
N MET A 27 13.23 -7.79 -10.23
CA MET A 27 14.63 -8.20 -10.05
C MET A 27 15.43 -7.15 -9.28
N GLU A 28 15.35 -5.88 -9.67
CA GLU A 28 16.02 -4.79 -8.97
C GLU A 28 15.59 -4.68 -7.50
N ILE A 29 14.31 -4.95 -7.21
CA ILE A 29 13.82 -4.99 -5.82
C ILE A 29 14.42 -6.17 -5.06
N ARG A 30 14.49 -7.36 -5.67
CA ARG A 30 15.15 -8.54 -5.08
C ARG A 30 16.61 -8.29 -4.76
N ASP A 31 17.34 -7.72 -5.72
CA ASP A 31 18.77 -7.43 -5.57
C ASP A 31 18.99 -6.43 -4.41
N GLU A 32 18.11 -5.44 -4.27
CA GLU A 32 18.19 -4.50 -3.14
C GLU A 32 17.81 -5.16 -1.81
N ILE A 33 16.80 -6.02 -1.75
CA ILE A 33 16.43 -6.80 -0.56
C ILE A 33 17.65 -7.64 -0.10
N GLU A 34 18.29 -8.34 -1.04
CA GLU A 34 19.48 -9.15 -0.76
C GLU A 34 20.65 -8.29 -0.28
N SER A 35 20.91 -7.16 -0.94
CA SER A 35 22.01 -6.25 -0.57
C SER A 35 21.84 -5.63 0.82
N ARG A 36 20.59 -5.44 1.27
CA ARG A 36 20.25 -4.97 2.62
C ARG A 36 20.31 -6.09 3.66
N GLY A 37 20.45 -7.34 3.24
CA GLY A 37 20.42 -8.51 4.11
C GLY A 37 19.06 -8.82 4.72
N TRP A 38 17.99 -8.28 4.13
CA TRP A 38 16.62 -8.50 4.60
C TRP A 38 16.15 -9.92 4.24
N LYS A 39 15.63 -10.64 5.21
CA LYS A 39 15.09 -12.00 5.04
C LYS A 39 13.56 -12.01 5.10
N ARG A 40 13.00 -11.14 5.92
CA ARG A 40 11.55 -11.00 6.08
C ARG A 40 11.13 -9.61 5.68
N VAL A 41 10.37 -9.51 4.58
CA VAL A 41 10.01 -8.24 3.95
C VAL A 41 8.51 -8.16 3.78
N VAL A 42 7.91 -7.19 4.45
CA VAL A 42 6.48 -6.91 4.34
C VAL A 42 6.25 -5.95 3.17
N ALA A 43 5.29 -6.23 2.31
CA ALA A 43 4.87 -5.31 1.27
C ALA A 43 3.61 -4.54 1.67
N PHE A 44 3.64 -3.23 1.48
CA PHE A 44 2.48 -2.36 1.54
C PHE A 44 2.24 -1.73 0.17
N GLN A 45 1.09 -1.99 -0.43
CA GLN A 45 0.71 -1.39 -1.69
C GLN A 45 -0.13 -0.15 -1.47
N THR A 46 0.18 0.92 -2.21
CA THR A 46 -0.67 2.11 -2.20
C THR A 46 -0.84 2.71 -3.59
N ARG A 47 -2.01 3.30 -3.82
CA ARG A 47 -2.32 4.19 -4.96
C ARG A 47 -2.61 5.61 -4.51
N ASN A 48 -2.57 5.85 -3.21
CA ASN A 48 -2.85 7.13 -2.58
C ASN A 48 -1.61 7.61 -1.82
N PRO A 49 -1.52 8.91 -1.51
CA PRO A 49 -0.60 9.38 -0.48
C PRO A 49 -0.83 8.62 0.83
N MET A 50 0.24 8.39 1.56
CA MET A 50 0.12 7.76 2.86
C MET A 50 -0.30 8.78 3.92
N HIS A 51 -1.12 8.31 4.86
CA HIS A 51 -1.51 9.07 6.06
C HIS A 51 -1.15 8.27 7.31
N ARG A 52 -1.36 8.85 8.51
CA ARG A 52 -0.94 8.24 9.78
C ARG A 52 -1.43 6.82 9.99
N ALA A 53 -2.65 6.50 9.55
CA ALA A 53 -3.15 5.13 9.67
C ALA A 53 -2.35 4.14 8.81
N HIS A 54 -1.88 4.54 7.63
CA HIS A 54 -1.01 3.71 6.80
C HIS A 54 0.40 3.58 7.40
N GLU A 55 0.96 4.67 7.90
CA GLU A 55 2.25 4.68 8.61
C GLU A 55 2.24 3.67 9.77
N GLU A 56 1.25 3.79 10.66
CA GLU A 56 1.16 2.92 11.83
C GLU A 56 0.80 1.48 11.46
N LEU A 57 -0.03 1.26 10.44
CA LEU A 57 -0.29 -0.08 9.93
C LEU A 57 1.00 -0.77 9.45
N CYS A 58 1.86 -0.04 8.74
CA CYS A 58 3.17 -0.54 8.34
C CYS A 58 4.04 -0.90 9.55
N ARG A 59 4.06 -0.05 10.59
CA ARG A 59 4.81 -0.30 11.83
C ARG A 59 4.26 -1.51 12.59
N MET A 60 2.94 -1.62 12.71
CA MET A 60 2.29 -2.77 13.34
C MET A 60 2.68 -4.07 12.63
N ALA A 61 2.56 -4.10 11.28
CA ALA A 61 2.91 -5.28 10.51
C ALA A 61 4.40 -5.66 10.67
N MET A 62 5.31 -4.68 10.64
CA MET A 62 6.73 -4.94 10.86
C MET A 62 6.99 -5.51 12.26
N SER A 63 6.36 -4.95 13.29
CA SER A 63 6.51 -5.41 14.68
C SER A 63 5.92 -6.81 14.89
N ASP A 64 4.69 -7.04 14.45
CA ASP A 64 3.96 -8.30 14.65
C ASP A 64 4.68 -9.47 13.96
N LEU A 65 5.29 -9.19 12.82
CA LEU A 65 5.98 -10.18 12.01
C LEU A 65 7.48 -10.26 12.30
N ASN A 66 8.02 -9.38 13.13
CA ASN A 66 9.45 -9.21 13.31
C ASN A 66 10.19 -9.11 11.97
N ALA A 67 9.70 -8.24 11.09
CA ALA A 67 10.22 -8.07 9.74
C ALA A 67 11.47 -7.18 9.72
N ASP A 68 12.40 -7.50 8.82
CA ASP A 68 13.64 -6.73 8.63
C ASP A 68 13.38 -5.41 7.91
N GLY A 69 12.37 -5.40 7.01
CA GLY A 69 12.04 -4.23 6.24
C GLY A 69 10.65 -4.26 5.64
N ILE A 70 10.24 -3.10 5.12
CA ILE A 70 8.98 -2.92 4.41
C ILE A 70 9.21 -2.34 3.03
N LEU A 71 8.57 -2.94 2.03
CA LEU A 71 8.45 -2.40 0.69
C LEU A 71 7.16 -1.58 0.58
N ILE A 72 7.25 -0.27 0.50
CA ILE A 72 6.13 0.58 0.09
C ILE A 72 6.13 0.63 -1.43
N HIS A 73 5.16 -0.04 -2.03
CA HIS A 73 5.09 -0.25 -3.47
C HIS A 73 3.95 0.58 -4.06
N MET A 74 4.31 1.72 -4.65
CA MET A 74 3.37 2.69 -5.19
C MET A 74 2.95 2.31 -6.62
N LEU A 75 1.65 2.35 -6.89
CA LEU A 75 1.11 2.15 -8.23
C LEU A 75 1.38 3.39 -9.10
N LEU A 76 2.06 3.21 -10.23
CA LEU A 76 2.41 4.28 -11.17
C LEU A 76 1.43 4.40 -12.34
N GLY A 77 0.68 3.34 -12.63
CA GLY A 77 -0.25 3.31 -13.75
C GLY A 77 -1.47 4.21 -13.59
N LYS A 78 -2.38 4.10 -14.51
CA LYS A 78 -3.58 4.95 -14.57
C LYS A 78 -4.47 4.77 -13.34
N LEU A 79 -4.89 5.90 -12.82
CA LEU A 79 -5.83 6.05 -11.71
C LEU A 79 -7.13 6.72 -12.18
N LYS A 80 -8.06 6.91 -11.27
CA LYS A 80 -9.29 7.67 -11.55
C LYS A 80 -8.98 9.16 -11.71
N ALA A 81 -9.81 9.84 -12.50
CA ALA A 81 -9.75 11.29 -12.58
C ALA A 81 -9.91 11.93 -11.18
N GLY A 82 -9.04 12.89 -10.88
CA GLY A 82 -8.99 13.56 -9.56
C GLY A 82 -8.15 12.85 -8.51
N ASP A 83 -7.52 11.72 -8.80
CA ASP A 83 -6.51 11.13 -7.92
C ASP A 83 -5.20 11.96 -7.98
N ILE A 84 -4.45 11.93 -6.88
CA ILE A 84 -3.22 12.71 -6.72
C ILE A 84 -2.13 12.18 -7.67
N PRO A 85 -1.39 13.04 -8.40
CA PRO A 85 -0.33 12.65 -9.32
C PRO A 85 0.76 11.78 -8.67
N ALA A 86 1.45 10.97 -9.47
CA ALA A 86 2.41 10.00 -8.98
C ALA A 86 3.65 10.64 -8.32
N ASP A 87 4.14 11.75 -8.87
CA ASP A 87 5.23 12.55 -8.32
C ASP A 87 4.90 13.13 -6.95
N VAL A 88 3.73 13.73 -6.79
CA VAL A 88 3.26 14.26 -5.49
C VAL A 88 3.09 13.14 -4.47
N ARG A 89 2.60 11.97 -4.90
CA ARG A 89 2.51 10.79 -4.02
C ARG A 89 3.88 10.28 -3.60
N ASP A 90 4.83 10.21 -4.52
CA ASP A 90 6.21 9.79 -4.23
C ASP A 90 6.87 10.73 -3.23
N ASP A 91 6.80 12.03 -3.46
CA ASP A 91 7.35 13.04 -2.55
C ASP A 91 6.73 12.96 -1.15
N SER A 92 5.40 12.80 -1.08
CA SER A 92 4.69 12.69 0.19
C SER A 92 5.05 11.42 0.97
N ILE A 93 5.22 10.29 0.28
CA ILE A 93 5.60 9.01 0.90
C ILE A 93 7.05 9.06 1.37
N ARG A 94 7.98 9.57 0.56
CA ARG A 94 9.39 9.71 0.96
C ARG A 94 9.56 10.65 2.13
N THR A 95 8.87 11.79 2.13
CA THR A 95 8.85 12.71 3.28
C THR A 95 8.36 12.01 4.54
N MET A 96 7.31 11.20 4.46
CA MET A 96 6.85 10.41 5.62
C MET A 96 7.90 9.41 6.06
N VAL A 97 8.54 8.70 5.14
CA VAL A 97 9.56 7.71 5.46
C VAL A 97 10.76 8.37 6.14
N ASP A 98 11.27 9.45 5.57
CA ASP A 98 12.46 10.16 6.08
C ASP A 98 12.26 10.74 7.49
N HIS A 99 11.04 11.16 7.83
CA HIS A 99 10.76 11.77 9.13
C HIS A 99 10.28 10.78 10.20
N TYR A 100 9.66 9.68 9.79
CA TYR A 100 8.86 8.86 10.71
C TYR A 100 9.21 7.38 10.74
N PHE A 101 10.09 6.90 9.87
CA PHE A 101 10.55 5.51 9.92
C PHE A 101 12.04 5.46 10.30
N PRO A 102 12.50 4.39 10.98
CA PRO A 102 13.92 4.18 11.23
C PRO A 102 14.69 4.05 9.92
N GLU A 103 15.93 4.52 9.91
CA GLU A 103 16.82 4.37 8.77
C GLU A 103 16.97 2.90 8.35
N ASN A 104 17.09 2.67 7.05
CA ASN A 104 17.28 1.34 6.45
C ASN A 104 16.18 0.31 6.71
N THR A 105 14.99 0.73 7.13
CA THR A 105 13.84 -0.19 7.34
C THR A 105 12.79 -0.10 6.26
N VAL A 106 12.84 0.90 5.38
CA VAL A 106 11.84 1.11 4.32
C VAL A 106 12.51 1.21 2.95
N MET A 107 11.91 0.55 1.97
CA MET A 107 12.16 0.72 0.56
C MET A 107 10.93 1.31 -0.10
N VAL A 108 11.06 2.46 -0.77
CA VAL A 108 9.97 3.09 -1.53
C VAL A 108 10.24 2.91 -3.00
N THR A 109 9.37 2.21 -3.70
CA THR A 109 9.44 2.05 -5.15
C THR A 109 8.05 2.12 -5.78
N GLY A 110 8.03 2.22 -7.10
CA GLY A 110 6.80 2.17 -7.88
C GLY A 110 6.77 0.96 -8.82
N TYR A 111 5.59 0.51 -9.17
CA TYR A 111 5.39 -0.54 -10.16
C TYR A 111 4.41 -0.10 -11.25
N GLY A 112 4.73 -0.53 -12.47
CA GLY A 112 3.96 -0.20 -13.67
C GLY A 112 2.77 -1.11 -13.85
N PHE A 113 1.63 -0.71 -13.32
CA PHE A 113 0.38 -1.44 -13.44
C PHE A 113 -0.81 -0.48 -13.36
N ASP A 114 -1.87 -0.75 -14.14
CA ASP A 114 -3.12 -0.01 -14.06
C ASP A 114 -4.06 -0.68 -13.05
N MET A 115 -4.73 0.11 -12.22
CA MET A 115 -5.69 -0.42 -11.25
C MET A 115 -6.87 -1.06 -11.96
N LEU A 116 -7.17 -2.33 -11.65
CA LEU A 116 -8.27 -3.09 -12.27
C LEU A 116 -9.58 -2.97 -11.49
N TYR A 117 -9.53 -2.58 -10.22
CA TYR A 117 -10.68 -2.54 -9.31
C TYR A 117 -11.42 -3.88 -9.21
N ALA A 118 -10.67 -4.99 -9.33
CA ALA A 118 -11.17 -6.35 -9.32
C ALA A 118 -11.23 -6.99 -7.90
N GLY A 119 -11.02 -6.18 -6.86
CA GLY A 119 -11.15 -6.56 -5.46
C GLY A 119 -10.35 -7.82 -5.09
N PRO A 120 -11.04 -8.91 -4.65
CA PRO A 120 -10.37 -10.12 -4.19
C PRO A 120 -9.40 -10.72 -5.22
N ARG A 121 -9.75 -10.74 -6.49
CA ARG A 121 -8.88 -11.31 -7.53
C ARG A 121 -7.63 -10.46 -7.75
N GLU A 122 -7.78 -9.16 -7.69
CA GLU A 122 -6.64 -8.24 -7.78
C GLU A 122 -5.74 -8.33 -6.55
N ALA A 123 -6.29 -8.60 -5.36
CA ALA A 123 -5.48 -8.87 -4.18
C ALA A 123 -4.56 -10.09 -4.36
N VAL A 124 -5.05 -11.15 -5.00
CA VAL A 124 -4.22 -12.33 -5.34
C VAL A 124 -3.13 -11.96 -6.34
N LEU A 125 -3.46 -11.20 -7.38
CA LEU A 125 -2.47 -10.71 -8.35
C LEU A 125 -1.41 -9.83 -7.68
N HIS A 126 -1.83 -8.98 -6.75
CA HIS A 126 -0.92 -8.14 -5.96
C HIS A 126 0.02 -8.98 -5.08
N ALA A 127 -0.44 -10.11 -4.53
CA ALA A 127 0.40 -11.04 -3.81
C ALA A 127 1.46 -11.67 -4.72
N VAL A 128 1.06 -12.12 -5.93
CA VAL A 128 2.01 -12.66 -6.92
C VAL A 128 3.09 -11.64 -7.29
N PHE A 129 2.73 -10.38 -7.50
CA PHE A 129 3.72 -9.33 -7.81
C PHE A 129 4.74 -9.16 -6.67
N ARG A 130 4.29 -9.19 -5.42
CA ARG A 130 5.18 -9.00 -4.25
C ARG A 130 6.03 -10.22 -3.99
N GLN A 131 5.48 -11.41 -4.19
CA GLN A 131 6.26 -12.65 -4.17
C GLN A 131 7.38 -12.60 -5.23
N ASN A 132 7.06 -12.18 -6.45
CA ASN A 132 8.05 -12.04 -7.52
C ASN A 132 9.11 -10.98 -7.19
N ALA A 133 8.76 -9.94 -6.46
CA ALA A 133 9.68 -8.92 -5.97
C ALA A 133 10.50 -9.34 -4.72
N GLY A 134 10.30 -10.56 -4.21
CA GLY A 134 11.06 -11.09 -3.07
C GLY A 134 10.47 -10.77 -1.69
N CYS A 135 9.24 -10.24 -1.63
CA CYS A 135 8.57 -10.02 -0.36
C CYS A 135 8.05 -11.34 0.22
N THR A 136 8.05 -11.44 1.53
CA THR A 136 7.58 -12.61 2.28
C THR A 136 6.14 -12.45 2.75
N GLU A 137 5.67 -11.24 2.96
CA GLU A 137 4.29 -10.93 3.35
C GLU A 137 3.72 -9.74 2.57
N LEU A 138 2.39 -9.79 2.34
CA LEU A 138 1.62 -8.66 1.80
C LEU A 138 0.57 -8.21 2.80
N ILE A 139 0.54 -6.91 3.10
CA ILE A 139 -0.56 -6.30 3.85
C ILE A 139 -1.79 -6.22 2.95
N VAL A 140 -2.86 -6.90 3.35
CA VAL A 140 -4.17 -6.81 2.70
C VAL A 140 -5.14 -6.18 3.69
N GLY A 141 -5.50 -4.93 3.41
CA GLY A 141 -6.44 -4.16 4.21
C GLY A 141 -7.90 -4.42 3.86
N ARG A 142 -8.77 -3.72 4.57
CA ARG A 142 -10.19 -3.63 4.23
C ARG A 142 -10.37 -3.00 2.84
N ASP A 143 -11.32 -3.48 2.05
CA ASP A 143 -11.66 -2.99 0.71
C ASP A 143 -10.46 -2.95 -0.27
N HIS A 144 -9.49 -3.87 -0.10
CA HIS A 144 -8.30 -3.93 -0.93
C HIS A 144 -8.66 -4.11 -2.41
N ALA A 145 -8.21 -3.16 -3.24
CA ALA A 145 -8.50 -3.10 -4.68
C ALA A 145 -10.00 -3.10 -5.04
N GLY A 146 -10.86 -2.76 -4.08
CA GLY A 146 -12.30 -2.70 -4.29
C GLY A 146 -12.76 -1.39 -4.95
N VAL A 147 -14.03 -1.37 -5.34
CA VAL A 147 -14.74 -0.20 -5.89
C VAL A 147 -16.14 -0.15 -5.32
N GLY A 148 -16.53 1.01 -4.75
CA GLY A 148 -17.84 1.18 -4.12
C GLY A 148 -18.11 0.08 -3.08
N ASP A 149 -19.30 -0.48 -3.14
CA ASP A 149 -19.79 -1.59 -2.31
C ASP A 149 -19.90 -2.93 -3.06
N TYR A 150 -19.18 -3.06 -4.19
CA TYR A 150 -19.26 -4.22 -5.08
C TYR A 150 -18.75 -5.51 -4.44
N TYR A 151 -17.79 -5.38 -3.49
CA TYR A 151 -17.22 -6.49 -2.73
C TYR A 151 -17.43 -6.27 -1.24
N GLY A 152 -17.51 -7.35 -0.48
CA GLY A 152 -17.46 -7.27 0.99
C GLY A 152 -16.11 -6.76 1.48
N GLY A 153 -16.11 -5.96 2.54
CA GLY A 153 -14.93 -5.26 3.02
C GLY A 153 -13.70 -6.15 3.28
N PHE A 154 -13.89 -7.43 3.58
CA PHE A 154 -12.82 -8.40 3.84
C PHE A 154 -12.73 -9.52 2.80
N ASP A 155 -13.45 -9.42 1.70
CA ASP A 155 -13.43 -10.45 0.65
C ASP A 155 -12.05 -10.63 0.05
N ALA A 156 -11.27 -9.55 -0.06
CA ALA A 156 -9.88 -9.58 -0.51
C ALA A 156 -8.94 -10.36 0.43
N GLN A 157 -9.30 -10.52 1.70
CA GLN A 157 -8.56 -11.37 2.63
C GLN A 157 -9.05 -12.82 2.57
N THR A 158 -10.35 -13.02 2.53
CA THR A 158 -10.96 -14.36 2.59
C THR A 158 -10.75 -15.17 1.30
N ILE A 159 -10.46 -14.54 0.17
CA ILE A 159 -10.17 -15.23 -1.10
C ILE A 159 -8.97 -16.16 -0.98
N PHE A 160 -7.95 -15.78 -0.19
CA PHE A 160 -6.74 -16.58 -0.01
C PHE A 160 -7.04 -17.91 0.68
N ASP A 161 -8.02 -17.96 1.58
CA ASP A 161 -8.44 -19.20 2.25
C ASP A 161 -9.43 -20.01 1.41
N LYS A 162 -10.31 -19.32 0.65
CA LYS A 162 -11.43 -19.96 -0.05
C LYS A 162 -11.13 -20.39 -1.47
N ARG A 163 -10.21 -19.75 -2.15
CA ARG A 163 -10.01 -19.90 -3.60
C ARG A 163 -8.57 -20.12 -4.04
N VAL A 164 -7.59 -19.71 -3.25
CA VAL A 164 -6.18 -19.97 -3.55
C VAL A 164 -5.82 -21.35 -3.03
N PRO A 165 -5.37 -22.27 -3.88
CA PRO A 165 -4.95 -23.61 -3.43
C PRO A 165 -3.79 -23.51 -2.43
N LYS A 166 -3.80 -24.37 -1.41
CA LYS A 166 -2.72 -24.42 -0.43
C LYS A 166 -1.38 -24.67 -1.11
N GLY A 167 -0.39 -23.86 -0.82
CA GLY A 167 0.95 -23.93 -1.41
C GLY A 167 1.06 -23.36 -2.82
N ALA A 168 0.02 -22.74 -3.36
CA ALA A 168 0.10 -22.02 -4.65
C ALA A 168 0.85 -20.69 -4.58
N LEU A 169 0.94 -20.12 -3.40
CA LEU A 169 1.73 -18.92 -3.11
C LEU A 169 2.69 -19.22 -1.96
N GLU A 170 3.87 -18.64 -2.04
CA GLU A 170 4.90 -18.69 -0.98
C GLU A 170 4.82 -17.45 -0.06
N ILE A 171 4.18 -16.37 -0.56
CA ILE A 171 3.96 -15.15 0.21
C ILE A 171 2.80 -15.31 1.18
N ASP A 172 2.97 -14.89 2.41
CA ASP A 172 1.94 -14.85 3.43
C ASP A 172 1.12 -13.54 3.38
N ILE A 173 -0.08 -13.57 3.95
CA ILE A 173 -0.99 -12.43 3.97
C ILE A 173 -1.15 -11.90 5.39
N TYR A 174 -0.67 -10.67 5.60
CA TYR A 174 -0.98 -9.92 6.82
C TYR A 174 -2.35 -9.26 6.68
N ARG A 175 -3.33 -9.78 7.43
CA ARG A 175 -4.74 -9.34 7.37
C ARG A 175 -4.94 -8.15 8.28
N ALA A 176 -5.00 -6.97 7.69
CA ALA A 176 -5.24 -5.73 8.42
C ALA A 176 -6.73 -5.41 8.53
N ASP A 177 -7.13 -4.96 9.71
CA ASP A 177 -8.45 -4.37 9.92
C ASP A 177 -8.43 -2.86 9.61
N HIS A 178 -9.59 -2.23 9.71
CA HIS A 178 -9.71 -0.79 9.58
C HIS A 178 -8.85 -0.10 10.66
N THR A 179 -7.89 0.68 10.22
CA THR A 179 -6.92 1.37 11.07
C THR A 179 -7.25 2.85 11.11
N ALA A 180 -7.40 3.41 12.31
CA ALA A 180 -7.76 4.81 12.51
C ALA A 180 -7.16 5.38 13.79
N TYR A 181 -7.03 6.71 13.84
CA TYR A 181 -6.61 7.41 15.06
C TYR A 181 -7.74 7.40 16.09
N SER A 182 -7.45 6.86 17.26
CA SER A 182 -8.34 6.90 18.42
C SER A 182 -8.10 8.15 19.25
N LYS A 183 -9.15 8.96 19.43
CA LYS A 183 -9.13 10.14 20.27
C LYS A 183 -8.99 9.78 21.76
N LYS A 184 -9.49 8.60 22.17
CA LYS A 184 -9.38 8.13 23.56
C LYS A 184 -7.99 7.64 23.91
N LEU A 185 -7.32 6.98 22.96
CA LEU A 185 -5.99 6.39 23.17
C LEU A 185 -4.85 7.29 22.70
N ASP A 186 -5.18 8.42 22.06
CA ASP A 186 -4.23 9.38 21.48
C ASP A 186 -3.21 8.73 20.54
N ARG A 187 -3.65 7.71 19.79
CA ARG A 187 -2.82 6.96 18.82
C ARG A 187 -3.65 6.26 17.77
N VAL A 188 -2.99 5.84 16.69
CA VAL A 188 -3.61 4.99 15.69
C VAL A 188 -3.69 3.54 16.20
N VAL A 189 -4.82 2.89 15.96
CA VAL A 189 -5.08 1.48 16.30
C VAL A 189 -5.88 0.80 15.20
N MET A 190 -5.85 -0.52 15.14
CA MET A 190 -6.87 -1.27 14.41
C MET A 190 -8.18 -1.20 15.22
N MET A 191 -9.29 -0.88 14.55
CA MET A 191 -10.57 -0.66 15.25
C MET A 191 -11.06 -1.90 16.00
N LYS A 192 -10.72 -3.10 15.52
CA LYS A 192 -11.02 -4.36 16.21
C LYS A 192 -10.35 -4.48 17.59
N ASP A 193 -9.21 -3.81 17.78
CA ASP A 193 -8.43 -3.85 19.02
C ASP A 193 -8.91 -2.81 20.05
N ALA A 194 -9.95 -2.05 19.71
CA ALA A 194 -10.58 -1.04 20.55
C ALA A 194 -12.10 -1.27 20.66
N PRO A 195 -12.55 -2.42 21.22
CA PRO A 195 -13.97 -2.81 21.23
C PRO A 195 -14.86 -1.86 22.05
N ASP A 196 -14.28 -1.11 22.98
CA ASP A 196 -14.99 -0.13 23.82
C ASP A 196 -15.14 1.25 23.16
N HIS A 197 -14.74 1.38 21.89
CA HIS A 197 -14.85 2.62 21.14
C HIS A 197 -16.09 2.64 20.26
N SER A 198 -16.73 3.80 20.24
CA SER A 198 -17.74 4.14 19.25
C SER A 198 -17.07 4.72 17.98
N LYS A 199 -17.84 4.88 16.91
CA LYS A 199 -17.32 5.46 15.66
C LYS A 199 -16.84 6.91 15.84
N GLU A 200 -17.43 7.65 16.75
CA GLU A 200 -17.11 9.04 17.07
C GLU A 200 -15.79 9.19 17.82
N ASP A 201 -15.31 8.13 18.43
CA ASP A 201 -14.01 8.09 19.12
C ASP A 201 -12.82 8.02 18.14
N PHE A 202 -13.08 7.79 16.85
CA PHE A 202 -12.06 7.75 15.81
C PHE A 202 -12.07 8.99 14.93
N VAL A 203 -10.90 9.32 14.37
CA VAL A 203 -10.77 10.29 13.28
C VAL A 203 -10.87 9.52 11.96
N LEU A 204 -12.01 9.63 11.31
CA LEU A 204 -12.31 8.96 10.04
C LEU A 204 -12.56 9.99 8.96
N LEU A 205 -11.69 10.03 7.95
CA LEU A 205 -11.87 10.86 6.77
C LEU A 205 -11.90 9.97 5.53
N SER A 206 -12.87 10.21 4.66
CA SER A 206 -12.90 9.57 3.35
C SER A 206 -11.91 10.23 2.41
N GLY A 207 -11.40 9.50 1.40
CA GLY A 207 -10.56 10.09 0.37
C GLY A 207 -11.24 11.26 -0.37
N THR A 208 -12.58 11.25 -0.48
CA THR A 208 -13.33 12.38 -1.04
C THR A 208 -13.26 13.60 -0.14
N ALA A 209 -13.52 13.46 1.16
CA ALA A 209 -13.43 14.57 2.11
C ALA A 209 -12.01 15.17 2.14
N VAL A 210 -10.97 14.34 2.10
CA VAL A 210 -9.57 14.82 2.05
C VAL A 210 -9.32 15.63 0.77
N ARG A 211 -9.77 15.15 -0.40
CA ARG A 211 -9.61 15.91 -1.66
C ARG A 211 -10.37 17.23 -1.65
N GLU A 212 -11.55 17.27 -1.06
CA GLU A 212 -12.33 18.50 -0.90
C GLU A 212 -11.61 19.51 0.00
N MET A 213 -11.06 19.07 1.13
CA MET A 213 -10.27 19.92 2.01
C MET A 213 -9.05 20.50 1.29
N LEU A 214 -8.27 19.65 0.61
CA LEU A 214 -7.08 20.06 -0.13
C LEU A 214 -7.45 21.03 -1.27
N GLY A 215 -8.54 20.79 -2.00
CA GLY A 215 -9.04 21.68 -3.04
C GLY A 215 -9.47 23.06 -2.51
N GLN A 216 -9.75 23.18 -1.23
CA GLN A 216 -10.05 24.44 -0.54
C GLN A 216 -8.83 25.07 0.16
N GLY A 217 -7.64 24.46 0.01
CA GLY A 217 -6.43 24.89 0.72
C GLY A 217 -6.44 24.59 2.22
N ILE A 218 -7.28 23.65 2.66
CA ILE A 218 -7.40 23.24 4.07
C ILE A 218 -6.58 21.95 4.26
N ALA A 219 -5.56 22.02 5.11
CA ALA A 219 -4.77 20.83 5.46
C ALA A 219 -5.61 19.84 6.29
N PRO A 220 -5.49 18.52 6.05
CA PRO A 220 -6.07 17.51 6.93
C PRO A 220 -5.52 17.62 8.36
N PRO A 221 -6.31 17.27 9.39
CA PRO A 221 -5.87 17.38 10.77
C PRO A 221 -4.67 16.47 11.05
N PRO A 222 -3.80 16.84 12.03
CA PRO A 222 -2.56 16.10 12.33
C PRO A 222 -2.80 14.67 12.82
N GLU A 223 -3.98 14.36 13.32
CA GLU A 223 -4.41 13.00 13.67
C GLU A 223 -4.60 12.11 12.43
N PHE A 224 -4.87 12.72 11.28
CA PHE A 224 -5.03 12.01 10.01
C PHE A 224 -3.77 12.04 9.16
N SER A 225 -3.13 13.18 8.98
CA SER A 225 -1.92 13.35 8.15
C SER A 225 -0.83 14.10 8.91
N ARG A 226 0.41 13.65 8.74
CA ARG A 226 1.57 14.38 9.28
C ARG A 226 1.66 15.77 8.64
N PRO A 227 2.01 16.82 9.41
CA PRO A 227 2.05 18.19 8.88
C PRO A 227 2.97 18.36 7.68
N GLU A 228 4.13 17.69 7.67
CA GLU A 228 5.10 17.72 6.58
C GLU A 228 4.51 17.11 5.30
N VAL A 229 3.79 16.01 5.43
CA VAL A 229 3.10 15.33 4.32
C VAL A 229 1.94 16.18 3.82
N ALA A 230 1.14 16.76 4.72
CA ALA A 230 0.00 17.59 4.35
C ALA A 230 0.40 18.86 3.58
N LYS A 231 1.63 19.36 3.73
CA LYS A 231 2.15 20.51 2.98
C LYS A 231 2.49 20.21 1.53
N ILE A 232 2.73 18.94 1.21
CA ILE A 232 3.05 18.50 -0.16
C ILE A 232 1.76 18.28 -0.96
N LEU A 233 0.70 17.88 -0.27
CA LEU A 233 -0.60 17.56 -0.86
C LEU A 233 -1.41 18.82 -1.15
#